data_fc474b3c7c36c2339b90bb7b6bcad563
#
_entry.id   fc474b3c7c36c2339b90bb7b6bcad563
#
_cell.length_a   1.000
_cell.length_b   1.000
_cell.length_c   1.000
_cell.angle_alpha   90.00
_cell.angle_beta   90.00
_cell.angle_gamma   90.00
#
_symmetry.space_group_name_H-M   'P 1'
#
loop_
_entity.id
_entity.type
_entity.pdbx_description
1 polymer ?
#
loop_
_entity_poly.entity_id
_entity_poly.type
_entity_poly.pdbx_seq_one_letter_code
_entity_poly.pdbx_strand_id
1 'polypeptide(L)'
;MHGPDVGWYLVLAALLFVTGALGVLVRRSPLIILLSVEIMLNGANLALIAFARRLGHEDGQVFAIAVMAIAASEVVVGLGLIVAMGRRNIELDVDKLRTLRG
;
A
#
# COMPACT_ATOMS: atom_id res chain seq x y z
N MET A 1 -5.58 -32.09 -9.05
CA MET A 1 -4.80 -31.13 -9.80
C MET A 1 -4.22 -30.08 -8.85
N HIS A 2 -2.95 -29.86 -8.96
CA HIS A 2 -2.28 -28.94 -8.05
C HIS A 2 -2.06 -27.59 -8.76
N GLY A 3 -2.41 -26.53 -8.10
CA GLY A 3 -2.07 -25.20 -8.57
C GLY A 3 -0.57 -24.94 -8.52
N PRO A 4 -0.13 -23.70 -8.78
CA PRO A 4 1.27 -23.35 -8.64
C PRO A 4 1.78 -23.69 -7.24
N ASP A 5 3.03 -24.10 -7.16
CA ASP A 5 3.68 -24.40 -5.90
C ASP A 5 3.75 -23.15 -5.01
N VAL A 6 3.79 -23.36 -3.70
CA VAL A 6 3.95 -22.28 -2.72
C VAL A 6 5.17 -21.40 -3.05
N GLY A 7 6.24 -22.03 -3.56
CA GLY A 7 7.43 -21.29 -3.98
C GLY A 7 7.15 -20.19 -5.00
N TRP A 8 6.25 -20.43 -5.95
CA TRP A 8 5.87 -19.43 -6.95
C TRP A 8 5.12 -18.25 -6.32
N TYR A 9 4.24 -18.53 -5.38
CA TYR A 9 3.52 -17.48 -4.64
C TYR A 9 4.49 -16.63 -3.81
N LEU A 10 5.49 -17.27 -3.21
CA LEU A 10 6.50 -16.57 -2.43
C LEU A 10 7.40 -15.69 -3.32
N VAL A 11 7.72 -16.15 -4.52
CA VAL A 11 8.46 -15.33 -5.49
C VAL A 11 7.67 -14.10 -5.87
N LEU A 12 6.38 -14.27 -6.17
CA LEU A 12 5.51 -13.14 -6.48
C LEU A 12 5.39 -12.18 -5.30
N ALA A 13 5.23 -12.73 -4.09
CA ALA A 13 5.18 -11.92 -2.88
C ALA A 13 6.46 -11.09 -2.69
N ALA A 14 7.61 -11.69 -2.91
CA ALA A 14 8.90 -11.01 -2.83
C ALA A 14 9.03 -9.91 -3.87
N LEU A 15 8.59 -10.17 -5.11
CA LEU A 15 8.62 -9.19 -6.18
C LEU A 15 7.71 -7.98 -5.86
N LEU A 16 6.53 -8.24 -5.33
CA LEU A 16 5.62 -7.18 -4.91
C LEU A 16 6.23 -6.34 -3.80
N PHE A 17 6.79 -7.00 -2.79
CA PHE A 17 7.40 -6.31 -1.66
C PHE A 17 8.56 -5.43 -2.10
N VAL A 18 9.46 -5.97 -2.91
CA VAL A 18 10.63 -5.24 -3.42
C VAL A 18 10.19 -4.07 -4.29
N THR A 19 9.20 -4.28 -5.16
CA THR A 19 8.66 -3.21 -6.01
C THR A 19 8.11 -2.07 -5.17
N GLY A 20 7.32 -2.40 -4.14
CA GLY A 20 6.80 -1.40 -3.21
C GLY A 20 7.91 -0.69 -2.45
N ALA A 21 8.90 -1.43 -1.96
CA ALA A 21 10.03 -0.85 -1.23
C ALA A 21 10.82 0.13 -2.10
N LEU A 22 11.06 -0.23 -3.37
CA LEU A 22 11.72 0.67 -4.30
C LEU A 22 10.91 1.95 -4.52
N GLY A 23 9.60 1.82 -4.62
CA GLY A 23 8.74 3.00 -4.76
C GLY A 23 8.85 3.95 -3.57
N VAL A 24 8.88 3.41 -2.36
CA VAL A 24 9.05 4.22 -1.14
C VAL A 24 10.39 4.94 -1.13
N LEU A 25 11.46 4.25 -1.55
CA LEU A 25 12.81 4.81 -1.49
C LEU A 25 13.08 5.83 -2.59
N VAL A 26 12.44 5.69 -3.76
CA VAL A 26 12.77 6.47 -4.94
C VAL A 26 11.85 7.68 -5.10
N ARG A 27 10.59 7.57 -4.72
CA ARG A 27 9.59 8.61 -4.95
C ARG A 27 9.37 9.48 -3.74
N ARG A 28 9.07 10.76 -3.99
CA ARG A 28 8.80 11.75 -2.94
C ARG A 28 7.32 12.09 -2.81
N SER A 29 6.51 11.77 -3.83
CA SER A 29 5.09 12.06 -3.80
C SER A 29 4.39 11.27 -2.70
N PRO A 30 3.62 11.91 -1.81
CA PRO A 30 2.87 11.19 -0.77
C PRO A 30 1.94 10.13 -1.34
N LEU A 31 1.31 10.39 -2.48
CA LEU A 31 0.42 9.44 -3.12
C LEU A 31 1.16 8.18 -3.56
N ILE A 32 2.33 8.35 -4.19
CA ILE A 32 3.13 7.22 -4.67
C ILE A 32 3.68 6.43 -3.49
N ILE A 33 4.08 7.10 -2.42
CA ILE A 33 4.55 6.43 -1.20
C ILE A 33 3.42 5.59 -0.60
N LEU A 34 2.21 6.13 -0.54
CA LEU A 34 1.05 5.40 -0.03
C LEU A 34 0.78 4.16 -0.88
N LEU A 35 0.76 4.31 -2.21
CA LEU A 35 0.54 3.19 -3.12
C LEU A 35 1.65 2.14 -3.00
N SER A 36 2.88 2.58 -2.81
CA SER A 36 4.04 1.68 -2.67
C SER A 36 3.95 0.86 -1.38
N VAL A 37 3.55 1.48 -0.28
CA VAL A 37 3.32 0.79 0.99
C VAL A 37 2.20 -0.25 0.83
N GLU A 38 1.13 0.08 0.10
CA GLU A 38 0.05 -0.86 -0.15
C GLU A 38 0.51 -2.06 -0.97
N ILE A 39 1.38 -1.86 -1.95
CA ILE A 39 1.97 -2.96 -2.72
C ILE A 39 2.81 -3.84 -1.80
N MET A 40 3.59 -3.25 -0.89
CA MET A 40 4.36 -4.01 0.10
C MET A 40 3.45 -4.86 0.99
N LEU A 41 2.36 -4.28 1.47
CA LEU A 41 1.39 -5.00 2.31
C LEU A 41 0.73 -6.15 1.55
N ASN A 42 0.40 -5.94 0.28
CA ASN A 42 -0.14 -7.01 -0.57
C ASN A 42 0.86 -8.14 -0.73
N GLY A 43 2.14 -7.83 -0.90
CA GLY A 43 3.19 -8.85 -0.96
C GLY A 43 3.29 -9.64 0.34
N ALA A 44 3.30 -8.96 1.47
CA ALA A 44 3.35 -9.61 2.79
C ALA A 44 2.11 -10.50 3.01
N ASN A 45 0.91 -10.02 2.63
CA ASN A 45 -0.32 -10.79 2.75
C ASN A 45 -0.30 -12.03 1.85
N LEU A 46 0.20 -11.91 0.64
CA LEU A 46 0.32 -13.05 -0.26
C LEU A 46 1.23 -14.12 0.34
N ALA A 47 2.34 -13.71 0.94
CA ALA A 47 3.25 -14.63 1.63
C ALA A 47 2.54 -15.32 2.80
N LEU A 48 1.78 -14.56 3.58
CA LEU A 48 1.03 -15.10 4.72
C LEU A 48 0.00 -16.15 4.27
N ILE A 49 -0.75 -15.86 3.21
CA ILE A 49 -1.74 -16.79 2.65
C ILE A 49 -1.05 -18.04 2.10
N ALA A 50 0.07 -17.87 1.42
CA ALA A 50 0.82 -18.99 0.85
C ALA A 50 1.33 -19.93 1.95
N PHE A 51 1.89 -19.39 3.04
CA PHE A 51 2.35 -20.20 4.16
C PHE A 51 1.18 -20.86 4.90
N ALA A 52 0.08 -20.15 5.09
CA ALA A 52 -1.10 -20.71 5.75
C ALA A 52 -1.64 -21.90 4.96
N ARG A 53 -1.70 -21.77 3.64
CA ARG A 53 -2.14 -22.85 2.76
C ARG A 53 -1.20 -24.06 2.85
N ARG A 54 0.10 -23.82 2.83
CA ARG A 54 1.10 -24.88 2.91
C ARG A 54 1.00 -25.64 4.23
N LEU A 55 0.78 -24.94 5.34
CA LEU A 55 0.68 -25.54 6.67
C LEU A 55 -0.71 -26.08 6.98
N GLY A 56 -1.69 -25.81 6.12
CA GLY A 56 -3.06 -26.28 6.31
C GLY A 56 -3.82 -25.55 7.41
N HIS A 57 -3.39 -24.34 7.76
CA HIS A 57 -4.04 -23.52 8.78
C HIS A 57 -4.93 -22.45 8.16
N GLU A 58 -6.21 -22.48 8.52
CA GLU A 58 -7.17 -21.47 8.07
C GLU A 58 -6.98 -20.13 8.77
N ASP A 59 -6.41 -20.14 9.97
CA ASP A 59 -6.21 -18.94 10.78
C ASP A 59 -5.38 -17.89 10.05
N GLY A 60 -4.36 -18.31 9.29
CA GLY A 60 -3.55 -17.41 8.51
C GLY A 60 -4.33 -16.67 7.43
N GLN A 61 -5.30 -17.37 6.81
CA GLN A 61 -6.15 -16.77 5.79
C GLN A 61 -7.12 -15.76 6.42
N VAL A 62 -7.69 -16.08 7.57
CA VAL A 62 -8.56 -15.17 8.31
C VAL A 62 -7.77 -13.91 8.71
N PHE A 63 -6.56 -14.10 9.20
CA PHE A 63 -5.68 -12.99 9.57
C PHE A 63 -5.36 -12.11 8.35
N ALA A 64 -5.09 -12.72 7.20
CA ALA A 64 -4.81 -11.99 5.97
C ALA A 64 -6.00 -11.14 5.54
N ILE A 65 -7.23 -11.67 5.65
CA ILE A 65 -8.43 -10.91 5.34
C ILE A 65 -8.55 -9.70 6.27
N ALA A 66 -8.29 -9.88 7.57
CA ALA A 66 -8.32 -8.78 8.53
C ALA A 66 -7.29 -7.69 8.18
N VAL A 67 -6.07 -8.10 7.81
CA VAL A 67 -5.03 -7.15 7.40
C VAL A 67 -5.43 -6.42 6.13
N MET A 68 -6.06 -7.10 5.18
CA MET A 68 -6.55 -6.45 3.95
C MET A 68 -7.63 -5.41 4.26
N ALA A 69 -8.53 -5.70 5.17
CA ALA A 69 -9.57 -4.76 5.59
C ALA A 69 -8.95 -3.51 6.23
N ILE A 70 -7.96 -3.71 7.11
CA ILE A 70 -7.24 -2.60 7.72
C ILE A 70 -6.50 -1.78 6.67
N ALA A 71 -5.81 -2.44 5.74
CA ALA A 71 -5.07 -1.77 4.68
C ALA A 71 -6.01 -0.94 3.79
N ALA A 72 -7.18 -1.48 3.45
CA ALA A 72 -8.17 -0.74 2.66
C ALA A 72 -8.64 0.51 3.39
N SER A 73 -8.89 0.40 4.70
CA SER A 73 -9.28 1.54 5.53
C SER A 73 -8.18 2.60 5.59
N GLU A 74 -6.93 2.18 5.71
CA GLU A 74 -5.78 3.09 5.72
C GLU A 74 -5.64 3.84 4.39
N VAL A 75 -5.89 3.17 3.26
CA VAL A 75 -5.85 3.82 1.95
C VAL A 75 -6.90 4.92 1.86
N VAL A 76 -8.12 4.65 2.30
CA VAL A 76 -9.19 5.65 2.29
C VAL A 76 -8.82 6.86 3.13
N VAL A 77 -8.35 6.63 4.35
CA VAL A 77 -7.94 7.72 5.25
C VAL A 77 -6.75 8.46 4.67
N GLY A 78 -5.74 7.73 4.19
CA GLY A 78 -4.54 8.31 3.60
C GLY A 78 -4.83 9.17 2.39
N LEU A 79 -5.69 8.69 1.48
CA LEU A 79 -6.11 9.45 0.32
C LEU A 79 -6.87 10.71 0.73
N GLY A 80 -7.76 10.59 1.72
CA GLY A 80 -8.48 11.74 2.26
C GLY A 80 -7.54 12.81 2.79
N LEU A 81 -6.52 12.40 3.54
CA LEU A 81 -5.51 13.31 4.07
C LEU A 81 -4.70 13.97 2.96
N ILE A 82 -4.29 13.21 1.96
CA ILE A 82 -3.52 13.73 0.82
C ILE A 82 -4.34 14.77 0.05
N VAL A 83 -5.61 14.48 -0.21
CA VAL A 83 -6.51 15.42 -0.89
C VAL A 83 -6.69 16.69 -0.06
N ALA A 84 -6.90 16.55 1.25
CA ALA A 84 -7.07 17.70 2.13
C ALA A 84 -5.81 18.58 2.17
N MET A 85 -4.64 17.96 2.25
CA MET A 85 -3.37 18.67 2.22
C MET A 85 -3.15 19.37 0.87
N GLY A 86 -3.50 18.72 -0.22
CA GLY A 86 -3.39 19.30 -1.55
C GLY A 86 -4.26 20.53 -1.71
N ARG A 87 -5.49 20.48 -1.24
CA ARG A 87 -6.40 21.62 -1.25
C ARG A 87 -5.86 22.78 -0.44
N ARG A 88 -5.32 22.49 0.73
CA ARG A 88 -4.76 23.51 1.60
C ARG A 88 -3.55 24.19 0.96
N ASN A 89 -2.69 23.43 0.31
CA ASN A 89 -1.54 23.97 -0.38
C ASN A 89 -1.95 24.89 -1.54
N ILE A 90 -2.99 24.51 -2.29
CA ILE A 90 -3.52 25.35 -3.37
C ILE A 90 -4.04 26.67 -2.81
N GLU A 91 -4.79 26.63 -1.71
CA GLU A 91 -5.30 27.83 -1.07
C GLU A 91 -4.17 28.75 -0.61
N LEU A 92 -3.14 28.18 0.02
CA LEU A 92 -1.98 28.94 0.48
C LEU A 92 -1.24 29.60 -0.67
N ASP A 93 -1.09 28.91 -1.81
CA ASP A 93 -0.44 29.43 -2.99
C ASP A 93 -1.22 30.60 -3.60
N VAL A 94 -2.55 30.49 -3.64
CA VAL A 94 -3.41 31.57 -4.11
C VAL A 94 -3.28 32.81 -3.22
N ASP A 95 -3.24 32.61 -1.92
CA ASP A 95 -3.08 33.69 -0.95
C ASP A 95 -1.72 34.40 -1.14
N LYS A 96 -0.68 33.63 -1.40
CA LYS A 96 0.65 34.17 -1.72
C LYS A 96 0.60 35.08 -2.96
N LEU A 97 -0.08 34.62 -3.99
CA LEU A 97 -0.21 35.39 -5.24
C LEU A 97 -0.96 36.69 -5.01
N ARG A 98 -2.00 36.68 -4.18
CA ARG A 98 -2.75 37.90 -3.81
C ARG A 98 -1.86 38.88 -3.05
N THR A 99 -1.06 38.38 -2.13
CA THR A 99 -0.15 39.21 -1.35
C THR A 99 0.87 39.89 -2.26
N LEU A 100 1.39 39.18 -3.27
CA LEU A 100 2.35 39.74 -4.21
C LEU A 100 1.76 40.79 -5.14
N ARG A 101 0.47 40.70 -5.43
CA ARG A 101 -0.20 41.68 -6.27
C ARG A 101 -0.58 42.96 -5.53
N GLY A 102 -0.59 42.85 -4.25
CA GLY A 102 -0.87 44.02 -3.53
C GLY A 102 -1.48 44.27 -2.46
#